data_3a001f7bf49e74c5f94a519131d8b674
#
_entry.id   3a001f7bf49e74c5f94a519131d8b674
#
_cell.length_a   1.000
_cell.length_b   1.000
_cell.length_c   1.000
_cell.angle_alpha   90.00
_cell.angle_beta   90.00
_cell.angle_gamma   90.00
#
_symmetry.space_group_name_H-M   'P 1'
#
loop_
_entity.id
_entity.type
_entity.pdbx_description
1 polymer ?
#
loop_
_entity_poly.entity_id
_entity_poly.type
_entity_poly.pdbx_seq_one_letter_code
_entity_poly.pdbx_strand_id
1 'polypeptide(L)'
;CQKMIFEKINQEFGDKPLVIRSSATCEDSPLLSFAGQYSSFLNIKGEKNIINAIKLCYQSLFSENAKIYAKINGIRLEYESMAIAIQELAPIKTAGVIFTADPVNQDYKKMILEYTEGLGDSVVSGHQKPISKVIKKAEVGNLQNEFLKKLSKTALELEKIFGNPQDI
;
A
#
# COMPACT_ATOMS: atom_id res chain seq x y z
N CYS A 1 25.88 -13.96 4.66
CA CYS A 1 24.55 -13.74 4.05
C CYS A 1 24.09 -12.28 4.13
N GLN A 2 23.99 -11.64 5.34
CA GLN A 2 23.52 -10.26 5.49
C GLN A 2 24.36 -9.25 4.71
N LYS A 3 25.70 -9.33 4.77
CA LYS A 3 26.61 -8.47 4.03
C LYS A 3 26.38 -8.55 2.50
N MET A 4 26.21 -9.72 1.97
CA MET A 4 25.94 -9.95 0.54
C MET A 4 24.60 -9.34 0.10
N ILE A 5 23.57 -9.45 0.96
CA ILE A 5 22.26 -8.82 0.71
C ILE A 5 22.41 -7.30 0.65
N PHE A 6 23.10 -6.72 1.64
CA PHE A 6 23.31 -5.27 1.69
C PHE A 6 24.15 -4.78 0.50
N GLU A 7 25.23 -5.48 0.15
CA GLU A 7 26.06 -5.12 -1.01
C GLU A 7 25.22 -5.06 -2.30
N LYS A 8 24.30 -6.02 -2.50
CA LYS A 8 23.40 -6.03 -3.65
C LYS A 8 22.44 -4.86 -3.64
N ILE A 9 21.83 -4.57 -2.49
CA ILE A 9 20.93 -3.41 -2.30
C ILE A 9 21.68 -2.10 -2.55
N ASN A 10 22.89 -1.97 -2.00
CA ASN A 10 23.70 -0.76 -2.17
C ASN A 10 24.16 -0.56 -3.62
N GLN A 11 24.43 -1.63 -4.37
CA GLN A 11 24.73 -1.54 -5.80
C GLN A 11 23.55 -1.00 -6.61
N GLU A 12 22.33 -1.39 -6.25
CA GLU A 12 21.10 -1.00 -6.97
C GLU A 12 20.63 0.41 -6.60
N PHE A 13 20.63 0.75 -5.32
CA PHE A 13 19.99 1.94 -4.81
C PHE A 13 20.94 3.01 -4.26
N GLY A 14 22.21 2.66 -3.93
CA GLY A 14 23.16 3.56 -3.27
C GLY A 14 22.63 4.06 -1.93
N ASP A 15 22.81 5.37 -1.67
CA ASP A 15 22.39 6.04 -0.42
C ASP A 15 20.94 6.57 -0.45
N LYS A 16 20.15 6.16 -1.46
CA LYS A 16 18.76 6.60 -1.57
C LYS A 16 17.92 6.09 -0.40
N PRO A 17 16.89 6.85 0.02
CA PRO A 17 15.94 6.36 1.00
C PRO A 17 15.11 5.21 0.41
N LEU A 18 14.91 4.15 1.16
CA LEU A 18 14.22 2.94 0.72
C LEU A 18 12.90 2.75 1.46
N VAL A 19 11.99 2.07 0.78
CA VAL A 19 10.80 1.42 1.35
C VAL A 19 11.08 -0.08 1.40
N ILE A 20 10.84 -0.70 2.54
CA ILE A 20 10.97 -2.15 2.75
C ILE A 20 9.60 -2.67 3.15
N ARG A 21 9.02 -3.53 2.31
CA ARG A 21 7.64 -4.01 2.42
C ARG A 21 7.59 -5.53 2.44
N SER A 22 6.67 -6.06 3.22
CA SER A 22 6.25 -7.46 3.08
C SER A 22 5.50 -7.69 1.76
N SER A 23 5.56 -8.93 1.29
CA SER A 23 4.75 -9.46 0.19
C SER A 23 4.56 -10.95 0.47
N ALA A 24 3.50 -11.28 1.19
CA ALA A 24 3.19 -12.64 1.60
C ALA A 24 2.21 -13.32 0.64
N THR A 25 2.28 -14.64 0.52
CA THR A 25 1.41 -15.42 -0.36
C THR A 25 -0.08 -15.31 0.00
N CYS A 26 -0.38 -15.04 1.27
CA CYS A 26 -1.75 -14.86 1.76
C CYS A 26 -2.22 -13.38 1.77
N GLU A 27 -1.37 -12.42 1.40
CA GLU A 27 -1.68 -10.99 1.54
C GLU A 27 -2.84 -10.56 0.63
N ASP A 28 -2.86 -11.06 -0.61
CA ASP A 28 -3.83 -10.69 -1.65
C ASP A 28 -4.63 -11.90 -2.15
N SER A 29 -5.14 -12.73 -1.24
CA SER A 29 -6.00 -13.84 -1.62
C SER A 29 -7.39 -13.35 -2.05
N PRO A 30 -8.01 -13.92 -3.11
CA PRO A 30 -9.36 -13.56 -3.54
C PRO A 30 -10.44 -13.74 -2.47
N LEU A 31 -10.21 -14.62 -1.50
CA LEU A 31 -11.15 -14.95 -0.44
C LEU A 31 -10.85 -14.27 0.89
N LEU A 32 -9.59 -13.89 1.12
CA LEU A 32 -9.12 -13.36 2.40
C LEU A 32 -8.00 -12.35 2.14
N SER A 33 -8.03 -11.22 2.84
CA SER A 33 -6.99 -10.20 2.74
C SER A 33 -6.26 -10.03 4.07
N PHE A 34 -4.94 -10.16 4.05
CA PHE A 34 -4.07 -9.82 5.17
C PHE A 34 -3.58 -8.36 5.10
N ALA A 35 -4.27 -7.53 4.33
CA ALA A 35 -3.91 -6.11 4.22
C ALA A 35 -3.76 -5.46 5.61
N GLY A 36 -2.64 -4.77 5.83
CA GLY A 36 -2.34 -4.10 7.09
C GLY A 36 -1.93 -5.01 8.26
N GLN A 37 -1.84 -6.32 8.07
CA GLN A 37 -1.37 -7.25 9.12
C GLN A 37 0.15 -7.37 9.18
N TYR A 38 0.84 -7.02 8.11
CA TYR A 38 2.29 -7.11 8.00
C TYR A 38 2.96 -5.75 8.01
N SER A 39 4.26 -5.74 8.33
CA SER A 39 5.01 -4.50 8.51
C SER A 39 5.58 -3.96 7.21
N SER A 40 5.50 -2.64 7.04
CA SER A 40 6.20 -1.87 6.02
C SER A 40 7.00 -0.75 6.68
N PHE A 41 8.18 -0.48 6.16
CA PHE A 41 9.11 0.51 6.71
C PHE A 41 9.48 1.51 5.63
N LEU A 42 9.27 2.79 5.91
CA LEU A 42 9.53 3.90 4.99
C LEU A 42 10.79 4.66 5.40
N ASN A 43 11.42 5.32 4.44
CA ASN A 43 12.58 6.20 4.63
C ASN A 43 13.76 5.51 5.33
N ILE A 44 14.03 4.24 4.96
CA ILE A 44 15.10 3.45 5.56
C ILE A 44 16.41 3.72 4.83
N LYS A 45 17.48 4.00 5.61
CA LYS A 45 18.83 4.21 5.11
C LYS A 45 19.86 3.50 5.97
N GLY A 46 20.99 3.11 5.35
CA GLY A 46 22.14 2.49 6.00
C GLY A 46 21.96 1.02 6.31
N GLU A 47 23.07 0.29 6.24
CA GLU A 47 23.12 -1.17 6.34
C GLU A 47 22.35 -1.74 7.54
N LYS A 48 22.64 -1.23 8.75
CA LYS A 48 22.02 -1.72 9.99
C LYS A 48 20.51 -1.59 9.96
N ASN A 49 19.98 -0.46 9.49
CA ASN A 49 18.54 -0.21 9.45
C ASN A 49 17.85 -1.05 8.38
N ILE A 50 18.47 -1.19 7.20
CA ILE A 50 17.96 -2.01 6.09
C ILE A 50 17.83 -3.47 6.54
N ILE A 51 18.90 -4.03 7.10
CA ILE A 51 18.89 -5.43 7.57
C ILE A 51 17.89 -5.62 8.71
N ASN A 52 17.77 -4.65 9.61
CA ASN A 52 16.78 -4.71 10.69
C ASN A 52 15.34 -4.66 10.16
N ALA A 53 15.04 -3.76 9.23
CA ALA A 53 13.71 -3.66 8.61
C ALA A 53 13.32 -4.96 7.87
N ILE A 54 14.25 -5.57 7.12
CA ILE A 54 14.04 -6.87 6.48
C ILE A 54 13.66 -7.95 7.53
N LYS A 55 14.40 -8.01 8.64
CA LYS A 55 14.10 -8.97 9.72
C LYS A 55 12.73 -8.73 10.34
N LEU A 56 12.39 -7.48 10.61
CA LEU A 56 11.09 -7.12 11.19
C LEU A 56 9.92 -7.42 10.23
N CYS A 57 10.10 -7.24 8.92
CA CYS A 57 9.11 -7.69 7.93
C CYS A 57 8.88 -9.19 8.04
N TYR A 58 9.93 -10.02 8.05
CA TYR A 58 9.76 -11.47 8.22
C TYR A 58 9.13 -11.86 9.56
N GLN A 59 9.49 -11.16 10.63
CA GLN A 59 8.90 -11.42 11.96
C GLN A 59 7.42 -11.07 12.01
N SER A 60 6.96 -10.09 11.22
CA SER A 60 5.56 -9.68 11.19
C SER A 60 4.63 -10.79 10.68
N LEU A 61 5.12 -11.74 9.88
CA LEU A 61 4.35 -12.93 9.46
C LEU A 61 3.84 -13.74 10.67
N PHE A 62 4.61 -13.73 11.77
CA PHE A 62 4.31 -14.48 13.00
C PHE A 62 3.91 -13.56 14.16
N SER A 63 3.49 -12.31 13.85
CA SER A 63 2.96 -11.39 14.87
C SER A 63 1.69 -11.98 15.52
N GLU A 64 1.36 -11.50 16.72
CA GLU A 64 0.14 -11.97 17.41
C GLU A 64 -1.12 -11.64 16.59
N ASN A 65 -1.17 -10.48 15.95
CA ASN A 65 -2.29 -10.10 15.07
C ASN A 65 -2.41 -11.06 13.87
N ALA A 66 -1.30 -11.36 13.19
CA ALA A 66 -1.29 -12.30 12.07
C ALA A 66 -1.73 -13.72 12.51
N LYS A 67 -1.27 -14.19 13.68
CA LYS A 67 -1.68 -15.49 14.24
C LYS A 67 -3.17 -15.53 14.57
N ILE A 68 -3.71 -14.49 15.21
CA ILE A 68 -5.14 -14.42 15.54
C ILE A 68 -5.96 -14.41 14.27
N TYR A 69 -5.60 -13.58 13.30
CA TYR A 69 -6.30 -13.48 12.02
C TYR A 69 -6.26 -14.81 11.25
N ALA A 70 -5.10 -15.44 11.16
CA ALA A 70 -4.92 -16.73 10.51
C ALA A 70 -5.78 -17.83 11.19
N LYS A 71 -5.81 -17.86 12.53
CA LYS A 71 -6.63 -18.81 13.29
C LYS A 71 -8.12 -18.64 13.01
N ILE A 72 -8.62 -17.39 12.98
CA ILE A 72 -10.03 -17.09 12.70
C ILE A 72 -10.42 -17.56 11.28
N ASN A 73 -9.51 -17.43 10.33
CA ASN A 73 -9.76 -17.73 8.91
C ASN A 73 -9.28 -19.12 8.48
N GLY A 74 -8.81 -19.96 9.40
CA GLY A 74 -8.38 -21.33 9.11
C GLY A 74 -7.09 -21.42 8.29
N ILE A 75 -6.24 -20.39 8.32
CA ILE A 75 -4.98 -20.32 7.59
C ILE A 75 -3.85 -20.88 8.46
N ARG A 76 -2.96 -21.65 7.86
CA ARG A 76 -1.77 -22.20 8.52
C ARG A 76 -0.55 -21.39 8.10
N LEU A 77 -0.12 -20.47 8.97
CA LEU A 77 1.03 -19.57 8.69
C LEU A 77 2.34 -20.32 8.42
N GLU A 78 2.50 -21.54 8.91
CA GLU A 78 3.68 -22.37 8.64
C GLU A 78 3.83 -22.80 7.17
N TYR A 79 2.79 -22.69 6.37
CA TYR A 79 2.81 -22.92 4.91
C TYR A 79 2.89 -21.65 4.09
N GLU A 80 2.80 -20.50 4.74
CA GLU A 80 2.87 -19.21 4.04
C GLU A 80 4.32 -18.80 3.81
N SER A 81 4.54 -18.20 2.66
CA SER A 81 5.83 -17.64 2.28
C SER A 81 5.75 -16.13 2.21
N MET A 82 6.85 -15.47 2.55
CA MET A 82 6.96 -14.02 2.47
C MET A 82 8.19 -13.62 1.66
N ALA A 83 7.97 -12.82 0.62
CA ALA A 83 9.01 -12.06 -0.03
C ALA A 83 9.13 -10.68 0.62
N ILE A 84 10.25 -10.01 0.42
CA ILE A 84 10.47 -8.62 0.81
C ILE A 84 10.67 -7.79 -0.44
N ALA A 85 9.78 -6.83 -0.66
CA ALA A 85 9.95 -5.83 -1.70
C ALA A 85 10.79 -4.67 -1.17
N ILE A 86 11.87 -4.36 -1.86
CA ILE A 86 12.76 -3.23 -1.56
C ILE A 86 12.67 -2.27 -2.73
N GLN A 87 12.28 -1.03 -2.45
CA GLN A 87 12.01 -0.01 -3.45
C GLN A 87 12.64 1.32 -3.06
N GLU A 88 13.03 2.12 -4.03
CA GLU A 88 13.38 3.52 -3.78
C GLU A 88 12.15 4.28 -3.28
N LEU A 89 12.30 5.07 -2.22
CA LEU A 89 11.25 5.96 -1.78
C LEU A 89 11.13 7.12 -2.77
N ALA A 90 10.02 7.16 -3.51
CA ALA A 90 9.74 8.27 -4.41
C ALA A 90 9.61 9.60 -3.66
N PRO A 91 10.00 10.74 -4.24
CA PRO A 91 9.75 12.06 -3.66
C PRO A 91 8.23 12.34 -3.71
N ILE A 92 7.57 12.08 -2.61
CA ILE A 92 6.11 12.16 -2.48
C ILE A 92 5.71 13.58 -2.11
N LYS A 93 4.85 14.20 -2.93
CA LYS A 93 4.20 15.48 -2.62
C LYS A 93 2.80 15.27 -2.03
N THR A 94 2.12 14.25 -2.49
CA THR A 94 0.73 13.94 -2.10
C THR A 94 0.57 12.43 -2.10
N ALA A 95 -0.04 11.89 -1.07
CA ALA A 95 -0.40 10.48 -0.98
C ALA A 95 -1.89 10.34 -0.61
N GLY A 96 -2.52 9.27 -1.06
CA GLY A 96 -3.93 9.06 -0.77
C GLY A 96 -4.45 7.76 -1.35
N VAL A 97 -5.75 7.58 -1.24
CA VAL A 97 -6.48 6.41 -1.74
C VAL A 97 -7.63 6.87 -2.63
N ILE A 98 -7.91 6.14 -3.70
CA ILE A 98 -9.08 6.31 -4.54
C ILE A 98 -9.93 5.04 -4.47
N PHE A 99 -11.16 5.19 -4.01
CA PHE A 99 -12.17 4.16 -4.18
C PHE A 99 -12.98 4.49 -5.43
N THR A 100 -13.00 3.60 -6.40
CA THR A 100 -13.77 3.82 -7.64
C THR A 100 -15.27 3.57 -7.47
N ALA A 101 -15.72 3.15 -6.29
CA ALA A 101 -17.10 3.19 -5.85
C ALA A 101 -17.15 3.77 -4.43
N ASP A 102 -18.26 4.35 -4.02
CA ASP A 102 -18.46 4.77 -2.63
C ASP A 102 -18.74 3.52 -1.77
N PRO A 103 -17.79 3.10 -0.91
CA PRO A 103 -17.95 1.87 -0.14
C PRO A 103 -18.96 2.00 1.00
N VAL A 104 -19.22 3.23 1.47
CA VAL A 104 -20.13 3.50 2.58
C VAL A 104 -21.58 3.47 2.11
N ASN A 105 -21.87 4.15 0.99
CA ASN A 105 -23.22 4.25 0.45
C ASN A 105 -23.50 3.24 -0.68
N GLN A 106 -22.53 2.38 -1.02
CA GLN A 106 -22.60 1.42 -2.12
C GLN A 106 -23.00 2.07 -3.46
N ASP A 107 -22.51 3.29 -3.69
CA ASP A 107 -22.83 4.06 -4.90
C ASP A 107 -21.72 3.90 -5.96
N TYR A 108 -21.98 3.06 -6.95
CA TYR A 108 -21.06 2.77 -8.06
C TYR A 108 -20.91 3.92 -9.07
N LYS A 109 -21.71 4.97 -8.96
CA LYS A 109 -21.65 6.17 -9.83
C LYS A 109 -20.71 7.24 -9.30
N LYS A 110 -20.19 7.07 -8.09
CA LYS A 110 -19.29 8.00 -7.42
C LYS A 110 -17.95 7.33 -7.14
N MET A 111 -16.93 8.16 -7.05
CA MET A 111 -15.59 7.83 -6.59
C MET A 111 -15.32 8.63 -5.32
N ILE A 112 -14.59 8.04 -4.39
CA ILE A 112 -14.10 8.72 -3.19
C ILE A 112 -12.59 8.84 -3.33
N LEU A 113 -12.07 10.06 -3.24
CA LEU A 113 -10.64 10.34 -3.19
C LEU A 113 -10.30 10.92 -1.84
N GLU A 114 -9.41 10.26 -1.12
CA GLU A 114 -8.88 10.73 0.15
C GLU A 114 -7.38 10.91 0.03
N TYR A 115 -6.87 12.10 0.31
CA TYR A 115 -5.45 12.41 0.14
C TYR A 115 -4.95 13.42 1.17
N THR A 116 -3.63 13.41 1.38
CA THR A 116 -2.91 14.35 2.22
C THR A 116 -1.63 14.82 1.52
N GLU A 117 -1.08 15.94 1.95
CA GLU A 117 0.24 16.38 1.55
C GLU A 117 1.32 15.58 2.31
N GLY A 118 2.39 15.19 1.61
CA GLY A 118 3.49 14.41 2.16
C GLY A 118 3.26 12.89 2.11
N LEU A 119 3.95 12.17 3.01
CA LEU A 119 3.89 10.70 3.10
C LEU A 119 2.51 10.23 3.57
N GLY A 120 1.98 9.18 2.94
CA GLY A 120 0.69 8.60 3.25
C GLY A 120 0.54 7.97 4.65
N ASP A 121 1.64 7.76 5.37
CA ASP A 121 1.63 7.22 6.74
C ASP A 121 0.71 7.96 7.69
N SER A 122 0.62 9.29 7.54
CA SER A 122 -0.23 10.12 8.37
C SER A 122 -1.72 9.90 8.13
N VAL A 123 -2.09 9.44 6.93
CA VAL A 123 -3.48 9.07 6.60
C VAL A 123 -3.80 7.68 7.16
N VAL A 124 -2.92 6.72 6.89
CA VAL A 124 -3.13 5.32 7.32
C VAL A 124 -3.10 5.19 8.85
N SER A 125 -2.24 5.96 9.51
CA SER A 125 -2.13 5.97 10.99
C SER A 125 -3.19 6.84 11.69
N GLY A 126 -4.05 7.56 10.93
CA GLY A 126 -5.11 8.40 11.49
C GLY A 126 -4.61 9.68 12.19
N HIS A 127 -3.34 10.07 12.02
CA HIS A 127 -2.76 11.26 12.66
C HIS A 127 -3.14 12.57 11.96
N GLN A 128 -3.56 12.53 10.70
CA GLN A 128 -4.10 13.69 9.98
C GLN A 128 -5.43 13.35 9.33
N LYS A 129 -6.37 14.30 9.36
CA LYS A 129 -7.59 14.18 8.57
C LYS A 129 -7.25 14.34 7.08
N PRO A 130 -7.50 13.32 6.25
CA PRO A 130 -7.32 13.47 4.81
C PRO A 130 -8.32 14.49 4.24
N ILE A 131 -7.95 15.10 3.14
CA ILE A 131 -8.89 15.85 2.31
C ILE A 131 -9.72 14.81 1.55
N SER A 132 -11.01 14.75 1.83
CA SER A 132 -11.93 13.85 1.13
C SER A 132 -12.67 14.60 0.01
N LYS A 133 -12.72 13.99 -1.17
CA LYS A 133 -13.44 14.48 -2.34
C LYS A 133 -14.33 13.38 -2.91
N VAL A 134 -15.60 13.71 -3.06
CA VAL A 134 -16.56 12.85 -3.78
C VAL A 134 -16.66 13.35 -5.22
N ILE A 135 -16.43 12.49 -6.19
CA ILE A 135 -16.43 12.80 -7.62
C ILE A 135 -17.44 11.90 -8.31
N LYS A 136 -18.39 12.47 -9.02
CA LYS A 136 -19.28 11.68 -9.89
C LYS A 136 -18.51 11.23 -11.13
N LYS A 137 -18.56 9.95 -11.45
CA LYS A 137 -17.86 9.38 -12.61
C LYS A 137 -18.21 10.10 -13.93
N ALA A 138 -19.48 10.48 -14.10
CA ALA A 138 -19.93 11.22 -15.28
C ALA A 138 -19.33 12.64 -15.40
N GLU A 139 -18.84 13.21 -14.30
CA GLU A 139 -18.31 14.58 -14.25
C GLU A 139 -16.77 14.64 -14.35
N VAL A 140 -16.09 13.49 -14.40
CA VAL A 140 -14.61 13.41 -14.44
C VAL A 140 -14.02 14.23 -15.61
N GLY A 141 -14.67 14.19 -16.79
CA GLY A 141 -14.23 14.97 -17.95
C GLY A 141 -14.25 16.49 -17.75
N ASN A 142 -15.13 16.98 -16.87
CA ASN A 142 -15.40 18.40 -16.63
C ASN A 142 -14.65 18.96 -15.40
N LEU A 143 -13.83 18.16 -14.74
CA LEU A 143 -13.05 18.61 -13.58
C LEU A 143 -12.06 19.71 -14.01
N GLN A 144 -12.09 20.84 -13.29
CA GLN A 144 -11.18 21.97 -13.52
C GLN A 144 -9.77 21.69 -13.00
N ASN A 145 -9.65 20.91 -11.94
CA ASN A 145 -8.36 20.51 -11.38
C ASN A 145 -7.75 19.38 -12.20
N GLU A 146 -6.72 19.68 -12.97
CA GLU A 146 -6.07 18.71 -13.88
C GLU A 146 -5.45 17.51 -13.15
N PHE A 147 -4.95 17.69 -11.92
CA PHE A 147 -4.44 16.59 -11.10
C PHE A 147 -5.56 15.61 -10.76
N LEU A 148 -6.68 16.10 -10.21
CA LEU A 148 -7.84 15.27 -9.88
C LEU A 148 -8.41 14.60 -11.14
N LYS A 149 -8.47 15.32 -12.24
CA LYS A 149 -8.97 14.81 -13.52
C LYS A 149 -8.11 13.65 -14.04
N LYS A 150 -6.79 13.83 -14.05
CA LYS A 150 -5.85 12.77 -14.48
C LYS A 150 -5.98 11.54 -13.60
N LEU A 151 -5.95 11.73 -12.28
CA LEU A 151 -6.03 10.68 -11.30
C LEU A 151 -7.35 9.88 -11.44
N SER A 152 -8.49 10.59 -11.53
CA SER A 152 -9.80 9.96 -11.71
C SER A 152 -9.94 9.21 -13.02
N LYS A 153 -9.36 9.71 -14.12
CA LYS A 153 -9.33 8.98 -15.40
C LYS A 153 -8.55 7.67 -15.29
N THR A 154 -7.36 7.72 -14.70
CA THR A 154 -6.54 6.51 -14.49
C THR A 154 -7.28 5.48 -13.62
N ALA A 155 -7.95 5.93 -12.57
CA ALA A 155 -8.74 5.05 -11.71
C ALA A 155 -9.90 4.37 -12.46
N LEU A 156 -10.61 5.11 -13.34
CA LEU A 156 -11.66 4.53 -14.19
C LEU A 156 -11.11 3.56 -15.24
N GLU A 157 -9.92 3.80 -15.76
CA GLU A 157 -9.25 2.86 -16.67
C GLU A 157 -8.91 1.56 -15.97
N LEU A 158 -8.39 1.63 -14.74
CA LEU A 158 -8.12 0.44 -13.92
C LEU A 158 -9.40 -0.33 -13.59
N GLU A 159 -10.46 0.35 -13.14
CA GLU A 159 -11.76 -0.28 -12.91
C GLU A 159 -12.27 -1.03 -14.17
N LYS A 160 -12.09 -0.42 -15.34
CA LYS A 160 -12.48 -1.05 -16.62
C LYS A 160 -11.63 -2.29 -16.93
N ILE A 161 -10.33 -2.24 -16.67
CA ILE A 161 -9.40 -3.36 -16.92
C ILE A 161 -9.75 -4.55 -16.02
N PHE A 162 -10.01 -4.29 -14.73
CA PHE A 162 -10.31 -5.34 -13.75
C PHE A 162 -11.78 -5.75 -13.72
N GLY A 163 -12.68 -4.99 -14.34
CA GLY A 163 -14.11 -5.31 -14.47
C GLY A 163 -14.92 -5.15 -13.19
N ASN A 164 -14.34 -4.58 -12.12
CA ASN A 164 -14.98 -4.34 -10.83
C ASN A 164 -14.42 -3.08 -10.16
N PRO A 165 -15.12 -2.51 -9.15
CA PRO A 165 -14.58 -1.39 -8.38
C PRO A 165 -13.22 -1.68 -7.79
N GLN A 166 -12.36 -0.65 -7.75
CA GLN A 166 -10.98 -0.72 -7.31
C GLN A 166 -10.74 0.19 -6.11
N ASP A 167 -9.85 -0.27 -5.25
CA ASP A 167 -9.17 0.47 -4.20
C ASP A 167 -7.71 0.67 -4.67
N ILE A 168 -7.26 1.92 -4.86
CA ILE A 168 -5.99 2.28 -5.50
C ILE A 168 -5.20 3.20 -4.59
#